data_c9082c0aea4854cf720fc60aa3148a90
#
_entry.id   c9082c0aea4854cf720fc60aa3148a90
#
_cell.length_a   1.000
_cell.length_b   1.000
_cell.length_c   1.000
_cell.angle_alpha   90.00
_cell.angle_beta   90.00
_cell.angle_gamma   90.00
#
_symmetry.space_group_name_H-M   'P 1'
#
loop_
_entity.id
_entity.type
_entity.pdbx_description
1 polymer ?
#
loop_
_entity_poly.entity_id
_entity_poly.type
_entity_poly.pdbx_seq_one_letter_code
_entity_poly.pdbx_strand_id
1 'polypeptide(L)'
;MEVDKKTATAITDEIEAAAKAIFAKHGLMRGKVSTKYGMGYELKITADLATIDESGINLSSREAQDYKSLHKLYDLPEGLLGKKFKVNGKEYIFAGLATKRTKYPIYVKNVDTGAMSFFQEGVKRYLVGA
;
A
#
# COMPACT_ATOMS: atom_id res chain seq x y z
N MET A 1 -22.05 -27.42 -17.92
CA MET A 1 -22.26 -26.85 -16.57
C MET A 1 -22.12 -25.35 -16.61
N GLU A 2 -23.16 -24.66 -16.24
CA GLU A 2 -23.09 -23.20 -16.19
C GLU A 2 -22.52 -22.75 -14.85
N VAL A 3 -21.69 -21.71 -14.90
CA VAL A 3 -21.15 -21.09 -13.69
C VAL A 3 -22.08 -19.94 -13.30
N ASP A 4 -22.84 -20.11 -12.22
CA ASP A 4 -23.68 -19.05 -11.73
C ASP A 4 -22.87 -18.07 -10.86
N LYS A 5 -23.51 -16.98 -10.46
CA LYS A 5 -22.87 -15.93 -9.66
C LYS A 5 -22.36 -16.48 -8.31
N LYS A 6 -23.14 -17.34 -7.68
CA LYS A 6 -22.80 -17.93 -6.38
C LYS A 6 -21.55 -18.81 -6.47
N THR A 7 -21.51 -19.67 -7.49
CA THR A 7 -20.35 -20.54 -7.74
C THR A 7 -19.12 -19.72 -8.08
N ALA A 8 -19.25 -18.70 -8.95
CA ALA A 8 -18.16 -17.82 -9.32
C ALA A 8 -17.59 -17.08 -8.11
N THR A 9 -18.45 -16.59 -7.22
CA THR A 9 -18.03 -15.92 -5.99
C THR A 9 -17.26 -16.86 -5.06
N ALA A 10 -17.74 -18.09 -4.89
CA ALA A 10 -17.06 -19.09 -4.06
C ALA A 10 -15.67 -19.42 -4.60
N ILE A 11 -15.55 -19.60 -5.91
CA ILE A 11 -14.27 -19.88 -6.56
C ILE A 11 -13.32 -18.67 -6.39
N THR A 12 -13.83 -17.46 -6.58
CA THR A 12 -13.08 -16.23 -6.41
C THR A 12 -12.50 -16.12 -5.00
N ASP A 13 -13.30 -16.37 -3.98
CA ASP A 13 -12.88 -16.27 -2.59
C ASP A 13 -11.76 -17.27 -2.27
N GLU A 14 -11.89 -18.50 -2.76
CA GLU A 14 -10.85 -19.51 -2.57
C GLU A 14 -9.55 -19.14 -3.26
N ILE A 15 -9.63 -18.64 -4.49
CA ILE A 15 -8.46 -18.21 -5.25
C ILE A 15 -7.79 -17.02 -4.59
N GLU A 16 -8.56 -16.05 -4.11
CA GLU A 16 -8.00 -14.90 -3.40
C GLU A 16 -7.23 -15.30 -2.16
N ALA A 17 -7.76 -16.22 -1.36
CA ALA A 17 -7.09 -16.71 -0.17
C ALA A 17 -5.77 -17.41 -0.51
N ALA A 18 -5.78 -18.27 -1.51
CA ALA A 18 -4.58 -18.98 -1.98
C ALA A 18 -3.56 -18.00 -2.56
N ALA A 19 -4.00 -17.03 -3.36
CA ALA A 19 -3.13 -16.04 -3.98
C ALA A 19 -2.43 -15.16 -2.93
N LYS A 20 -3.16 -14.75 -1.91
CA LYS A 20 -2.60 -13.94 -0.82
C LYS A 20 -1.43 -14.66 -0.14
N ALA A 21 -1.60 -15.94 0.15
CA ALA A 21 -0.55 -16.76 0.77
C ALA A 21 0.67 -16.92 -0.16
N ILE A 22 0.43 -17.13 -1.45
CA ILE A 22 1.49 -17.29 -2.44
C ILE A 22 2.28 -15.99 -2.60
N PHE A 23 1.60 -14.85 -2.71
CA PHE A 23 2.24 -13.55 -2.87
C PHE A 23 3.10 -13.21 -1.65
N ALA A 24 2.60 -13.46 -0.45
CA ALA A 24 3.35 -13.23 0.79
C ALA A 24 4.62 -14.08 0.83
N LYS A 25 4.55 -15.34 0.37
CA LYS A 25 5.69 -16.25 0.29
C LYS A 25 6.82 -15.69 -0.59
N HIS A 26 6.46 -14.94 -1.64
CA HIS A 26 7.43 -14.36 -2.56
C HIS A 26 7.76 -12.90 -2.25
N GLY A 27 7.36 -12.39 -1.09
CA GLY A 27 7.63 -11.02 -0.69
C GLY A 27 6.85 -9.97 -1.44
N LEU A 28 5.68 -10.34 -1.97
CA LEU A 28 4.83 -9.45 -2.72
C LEU A 28 3.56 -9.11 -1.92
N MET A 29 3.11 -7.87 -2.07
CA MET A 29 1.82 -7.46 -1.53
C MET A 29 0.77 -7.60 -2.63
N ARG A 30 -0.34 -8.28 -2.31
CA ARG A 30 -1.46 -8.33 -3.22
C ARG A 30 -2.12 -6.95 -3.30
N GLY A 31 -2.23 -6.42 -4.50
CA GLY A 31 -3.04 -5.24 -4.75
C GLY A 31 -4.50 -5.63 -4.91
N LYS A 32 -5.06 -5.31 -6.05
CA LYS A 32 -6.44 -5.66 -6.34
C LYS A 32 -6.51 -6.99 -7.08
N VAL A 33 -7.36 -7.90 -6.61
CA VAL A 33 -7.69 -9.13 -7.32
C VAL A 33 -9.14 -9.04 -7.74
N SER A 34 -9.39 -9.23 -9.02
CA SER A 34 -10.75 -9.22 -9.54
C SER A 34 -10.98 -10.44 -10.43
N THR A 35 -12.21 -10.91 -10.43
CA THR A 35 -12.64 -12.01 -11.29
C THR A 35 -13.80 -11.56 -12.16
N LYS A 36 -13.86 -12.12 -13.34
CA LYS A 36 -14.93 -11.84 -14.29
C LYS A 36 -15.38 -13.15 -14.90
N TYR A 37 -16.68 -13.38 -14.92
CA TYR A 37 -17.25 -14.52 -15.62
C TYR A 37 -18.36 -14.03 -16.56
N GLY A 38 -18.58 -14.79 -17.61
CA GLY A 38 -19.57 -14.41 -18.58
C GLY A 38 -20.15 -15.62 -19.29
N MET A 39 -21.00 -15.36 -20.28
CA MET A 39 -21.55 -16.40 -21.13
C MET A 39 -20.40 -17.08 -21.87
N GLY A 40 -20.39 -18.40 -21.91
CA GLY A 40 -19.34 -19.18 -22.54
C GLY A 40 -18.32 -19.77 -21.55
N TYR A 41 -18.62 -19.72 -20.28
CA TYR A 41 -17.83 -20.42 -19.24
C TYR A 41 -16.43 -19.90 -19.04
N GLU A 42 -16.22 -18.62 -19.32
CA GLU A 42 -14.90 -18.00 -19.10
C GLU A 42 -14.81 -17.41 -17.68
N LEU A 43 -13.75 -17.74 -16.99
CA LEU A 43 -13.41 -17.12 -15.71
C LEU A 43 -12.06 -16.45 -15.87
N LYS A 44 -12.05 -15.12 -15.77
CA LYS A 44 -10.82 -14.33 -15.89
C LYS A 44 -10.42 -13.76 -14.54
N ILE A 45 -9.17 -13.95 -14.16
CA ILE A 45 -8.64 -13.48 -12.88
C ILE A 45 -7.52 -12.49 -13.16
N THR A 46 -7.59 -11.33 -12.52
CA THR A 46 -6.57 -10.29 -12.65
C THR A 46 -6.06 -9.93 -11.26
N ALA A 47 -4.75 -9.83 -11.10
CA ALA A 47 -4.15 -9.44 -9.84
C ALA A 47 -3.08 -8.39 -10.08
N ASP A 48 -3.15 -7.29 -9.32
CA ASP A 48 -2.10 -6.29 -9.26
C ASP A 48 -1.13 -6.67 -8.15
N LEU A 49 0.15 -6.66 -8.44
CA LEU A 49 1.20 -7.02 -7.50
C LEU A 49 2.06 -5.82 -7.17
N ALA A 50 2.49 -5.73 -5.95
CA ALA A 50 3.38 -4.66 -5.49
C ALA A 50 4.46 -5.25 -4.59
N THR A 51 5.68 -4.71 -4.71
CA THR A 51 6.78 -5.07 -3.83
C THR A 51 6.64 -4.34 -2.50
N ILE A 52 6.85 -5.04 -1.40
CA ILE A 52 6.93 -4.44 -0.07
C ILE A 52 8.35 -4.64 0.47
N ASP A 53 8.81 -3.66 1.24
CA ASP A 53 10.10 -3.78 1.93
C ASP A 53 9.91 -4.38 3.33
N GLU A 54 11.00 -4.45 4.11
CA GLU A 54 11.00 -5.00 5.47
C GLU A 54 10.05 -4.25 6.41
N SER A 55 9.79 -2.97 6.16
CA SER A 55 8.90 -2.16 6.98
C SER A 55 7.43 -2.34 6.60
N GLY A 56 7.14 -3.08 5.53
CA GLY A 56 5.78 -3.27 5.04
C GLY A 56 5.25 -2.12 4.19
N ILE A 57 6.15 -1.27 3.69
CA ILE A 57 5.80 -0.14 2.83
C ILE A 57 5.78 -0.58 1.37
N ASN A 58 4.75 -0.18 0.64
CA ASN A 58 4.67 -0.41 -0.78
C ASN A 58 5.56 0.61 -1.51
N LEU A 59 6.74 0.19 -1.93
CA LEU A 59 7.71 1.05 -2.63
C LEU A 59 7.27 1.40 -4.05
N SER A 60 6.28 0.70 -4.59
CA SER A 60 5.73 0.97 -5.93
C SER A 60 4.56 1.95 -5.89
N SER A 61 4.12 2.38 -4.71
CA SER A 61 3.02 3.32 -4.59
C SER A 61 3.39 4.67 -5.21
N ARG A 62 2.36 5.42 -5.64
CA ARG A 62 2.56 6.77 -6.17
C ARG A 62 3.23 7.67 -5.13
N GLU A 63 2.81 7.56 -3.88
CA GLU A 63 3.32 8.36 -2.78
C GLU A 63 4.81 8.10 -2.55
N ALA A 64 5.25 6.85 -2.61
CA ALA A 64 6.67 6.50 -2.47
C ALA A 64 7.48 7.03 -3.65
N GLN A 65 6.97 6.91 -4.87
CA GLN A 65 7.64 7.43 -6.07
C GLN A 65 7.70 8.96 -6.06
N ASP A 66 6.64 9.61 -5.65
CA ASP A 66 6.60 11.07 -5.52
C ASP A 66 7.61 11.55 -4.48
N TYR A 67 7.78 10.84 -3.39
CA TYR A 67 8.81 11.14 -2.41
C TYR A 67 10.21 11.07 -3.03
N LYS A 68 10.51 10.01 -3.76
CA LYS A 68 11.82 9.84 -4.41
C LYS A 68 12.13 10.97 -5.38
N SER A 69 11.11 11.45 -6.10
CA SER A 69 11.29 12.51 -7.11
C SER A 69 11.25 13.92 -6.52
N LEU A 70 10.47 14.14 -5.47
CA LEU A 70 10.13 15.47 -4.99
C LEU A 70 10.56 15.78 -3.56
N HIS A 71 11.33 14.91 -2.91
CA HIS A 71 11.69 15.11 -1.50
C HIS A 71 12.38 16.45 -1.24
N LYS A 72 13.17 16.95 -2.17
CA LYS A 72 13.87 18.22 -2.03
C LYS A 72 12.89 19.41 -1.99
N LEU A 73 11.78 19.34 -2.71
CA LEU A 73 10.76 20.40 -2.71
C LEU A 73 10.06 20.52 -1.36
N TYR A 74 10.09 19.46 -0.57
CA TYR A 74 9.47 19.42 0.76
C TYR A 74 10.51 19.51 1.88
N ASP A 75 11.77 19.85 1.54
CA ASP A 75 12.88 19.93 2.50
C ASP A 75 13.09 18.62 3.27
N LEU A 76 12.96 17.50 2.58
CA LEU A 76 13.15 16.17 3.16
C LEU A 76 14.44 15.55 2.62
N PRO A 77 15.26 14.91 3.47
CA PRO A 77 16.44 14.17 3.00
C PRO A 77 16.04 12.88 2.31
N GLU A 78 16.97 12.26 1.62
CA GLU A 78 16.81 10.93 1.05
C GLU A 78 16.76 9.87 2.15
N GLY A 79 16.18 8.72 1.83
CA GLY A 79 16.23 7.55 2.70
C GLY A 79 15.26 7.53 3.85
N LEU A 80 14.20 8.35 3.81
CA LEU A 80 13.19 8.36 4.87
C LEU A 80 12.12 7.27 4.73
N LEU A 81 11.95 6.70 3.53
CA LEU A 81 10.94 5.66 3.34
C LEU A 81 11.21 4.48 4.28
N GLY A 82 10.18 4.10 5.04
CA GLY A 82 10.30 3.02 6.01
C GLY A 82 10.80 3.47 7.38
N LYS A 83 11.15 4.76 7.56
CA LYS A 83 11.62 5.26 8.85
C LYS A 83 10.46 5.36 9.84
N LYS A 84 10.68 4.85 11.04
CA LYS A 84 9.70 4.93 12.13
C LYS A 84 9.84 6.24 12.89
N PHE A 85 8.72 6.80 13.30
CA PHE A 85 8.69 8.01 14.11
C PHE A 85 7.44 8.01 14.99
N LYS A 86 7.45 8.83 16.04
CA LYS A 86 6.33 8.93 16.97
C LYS A 86 5.69 10.30 16.91
N VAL A 87 4.36 10.32 16.93
CA VAL A 87 3.56 11.54 17.04
C VAL A 87 2.47 11.28 18.06
N ASN A 88 2.43 12.11 19.10
CA ASN A 88 1.45 11.98 20.20
C ASN A 88 1.40 10.58 20.82
N GLY A 89 2.55 9.95 20.98
CA GLY A 89 2.65 8.63 21.58
C GLY A 89 2.33 7.45 20.65
N LYS A 90 1.94 7.72 19.42
CA LYS A 90 1.66 6.69 18.43
C LYS A 90 2.84 6.58 17.46
N GLU A 91 3.17 5.35 17.09
CA GLU A 91 4.26 5.06 16.18
C GLU A 91 3.77 4.91 14.76
N TYR A 92 4.47 5.54 13.83
CA TYR A 92 4.15 5.54 12.40
C TYR A 92 5.39 5.24 11.57
N ILE A 93 5.18 4.81 10.34
CA ILE A 93 6.23 4.58 9.37
C ILE A 93 5.99 5.52 8.19
N PHE A 94 7.04 6.26 7.78
CA PHE A 94 6.94 7.17 6.64
C PHE A 94 6.82 6.38 5.34
N ALA A 95 5.75 6.63 4.57
CA ALA A 95 5.42 5.88 3.37
C ALA A 95 5.50 6.68 2.07
N GLY A 96 5.70 7.99 2.14
CA GLY A 96 5.84 8.81 0.94
C GLY A 96 5.19 10.17 1.03
N LEU A 97 4.98 10.80 -0.13
CA LEU A 97 4.36 12.11 -0.26
C LEU A 97 3.05 12.02 -1.03
N ALA A 98 2.00 12.67 -0.51
CA ALA A 98 0.71 12.79 -1.17
C ALA A 98 0.60 14.19 -1.77
N THR A 99 1.16 14.40 -2.94
CA THR A 99 1.29 15.72 -3.56
C THR A 99 -0.04 16.40 -3.89
N LYS A 100 -1.10 15.61 -4.04
CA LYS A 100 -2.44 16.15 -4.27
C LYS A 100 -3.11 16.69 -3.01
N ARG A 101 -2.56 16.38 -1.84
CA ARG A 101 -3.08 16.82 -0.55
C ARG A 101 -2.21 17.95 -0.01
N THR A 102 -2.50 19.17 -0.44
CA THR A 102 -1.67 20.34 -0.12
C THR A 102 -1.52 20.61 1.38
N LYS A 103 -2.56 20.33 2.17
CA LYS A 103 -2.52 20.53 3.63
C LYS A 103 -1.93 19.34 4.38
N TYR A 104 -2.03 18.15 3.83
CA TYR A 104 -1.63 16.90 4.48
C TYR A 104 -0.78 16.04 3.55
N PRO A 105 0.41 16.52 3.14
CA PRO A 105 1.21 15.83 2.14
C PRO A 105 2.01 14.65 2.67
N ILE A 106 2.12 14.48 3.98
CA ILE A 106 2.96 13.42 4.58
C ILE A 106 2.14 12.15 4.71
N TYR A 107 2.52 11.13 3.94
CA TYR A 107 1.83 9.84 3.89
C TYR A 107 2.52 8.83 4.79
N VAL A 108 1.77 8.24 5.73
CA VAL A 108 2.33 7.37 6.77
C VAL A 108 1.46 6.15 7.01
N LYS A 109 2.06 5.12 7.60
CA LYS A 109 1.37 3.91 8.03
C LYS A 109 1.43 3.81 9.55
N ASN A 110 0.28 3.59 10.21
CA ASN A 110 0.24 3.34 11.64
C ASN A 110 0.80 1.94 11.92
N VAL A 111 1.80 1.84 12.79
CA VAL A 111 2.45 0.57 13.11
C VAL A 111 1.50 -0.41 13.78
N ASP A 112 0.64 0.10 14.67
CA ASP A 112 -0.26 -0.75 15.47
C ASP A 112 -1.45 -1.27 14.67
N THR A 113 -2.06 -0.41 13.85
CA THR A 113 -3.29 -0.75 13.12
C THR A 113 -3.07 -1.13 11.67
N GLY A 114 -1.92 -0.76 11.09
CA GLY A 114 -1.65 -0.92 9.66
C GLY A 114 -2.40 0.07 8.78
N ALA A 115 -3.16 0.99 9.35
CA ALA A 115 -3.93 1.97 8.60
C ALA A 115 -3.04 3.07 8.03
N MET A 116 -3.36 3.54 6.84
CA MET A 116 -2.64 4.66 6.22
C MET A 116 -3.27 5.98 6.66
N SER A 117 -2.44 7.00 6.84
CA SER A 117 -2.87 8.33 7.28
C SER A 117 -2.09 9.41 6.55
N PHE A 118 -2.61 10.63 6.60
CA PHE A 118 -1.97 11.80 6.00
C PHE A 118 -1.77 12.85 7.08
N PHE A 119 -0.54 13.37 7.18
CA PHE A 119 -0.20 14.37 8.18
C PHE A 119 0.24 15.67 7.52
N GLN A 120 0.17 16.77 8.29
CA GLN A 120 0.63 18.08 7.88
C GLN A 120 2.16 18.11 7.76
N GLU A 121 2.69 19.02 6.95
CA GLU A 121 4.13 19.19 6.79
C GLU A 121 4.89 19.38 8.10
N GLY A 122 4.25 19.97 9.10
CA GLY A 122 4.86 20.18 10.42
C GLY A 122 5.41 18.92 11.07
N VAL A 123 4.92 17.73 10.72
CA VAL A 123 5.43 16.47 11.27
C VAL A 123 6.82 16.12 10.76
N LYS A 124 7.35 16.85 9.77
CA LYS A 124 8.73 16.65 9.28
C LYS A 124 9.74 16.70 10.41
N ARG A 125 9.50 17.53 11.41
CA ARG A 125 10.39 17.64 12.58
C ARG A 125 10.56 16.31 13.31
N TYR A 126 9.54 15.47 13.30
CA TYR A 126 9.62 14.14 13.94
C TYR A 126 10.34 13.12 13.05
N LEU A 127 10.37 13.36 11.76
CA LEU A 127 11.07 12.49 10.80
C LEU A 127 12.57 12.82 10.74
N VAL A 128 12.91 14.10 10.77
CA VAL A 128 14.28 14.57 10.52
C VAL A 128 15.02 14.93 11.80
N GLY A 129 14.33 15.43 12.81
CA GLY A 129 14.91 15.93 14.04
C GLY A 129 15.03 14.92 15.18
N ALA A 130 14.80 13.67 14.89
CA ALA A 130 14.81 12.63 15.93
C ALA A 130 16.20 12.38 16.47
#